data_7661f156f3bdef41efc4dbcd5b13c5af
#
_entry.id   7661f156f3bdef41efc4dbcd5b13c5af
#
_cell.length_a   1.000
_cell.length_b   1.000
_cell.length_c   1.000
_cell.angle_alpha   90.00
_cell.angle_beta   90.00
_cell.angle_gamma   90.00
#
_symmetry.space_group_name_H-M   'P 1'
#
loop_
_entity.id
_entity.type
_entity.pdbx_description
1 polymer ?
#
loop_
_entity_poly.entity_id
_entity_poly.type
_entity_poly.pdbx_seq_one_letter_code
_entity_poly.pdbx_strand_id
1 'polypeptide(L)'
;MIAPRLRALACAALLAGCASTTIALDPSPQAPVCERAATALVLWAPEWRPDQKDVVEREAAAAAGLKAFFDSSGCFARAEIRRIPDLGSATVSAQAASASGQFSRTVVIGVRELGPVVKLLSSAALVEGGTEVALKIAAYPAAPGTQPREFTVRWQRGGPGVVKGVASLPQDMQAALRAGLQPGATAN
;
A
#
# COMPACT_ATOMS: atom_id res chain seq x y z
N MET A 1 -0.77 22.88 -58.06
CA MET A 1 -0.54 21.46 -57.72
C MET A 1 0.08 21.40 -56.35
N ILE A 2 -0.72 21.29 -55.26
CA ILE A 2 -0.27 21.29 -53.86
C ILE A 2 -0.65 19.91 -53.31
N ALA A 3 0.35 19.15 -52.88
CA ALA A 3 0.30 17.76 -52.51
C ALA A 3 -0.49 17.48 -51.21
N PRO A 4 -1.27 16.36 -51.13
CA PRO A 4 -1.98 15.94 -49.96
C PRO A 4 -1.10 14.99 -49.11
N ARG A 5 -0.19 15.53 -48.28
CA ARG A 5 0.65 14.72 -47.37
C ARG A 5 0.45 14.94 -45.89
N LEU A 6 -0.60 15.60 -45.46
CA LEU A 6 -0.79 16.02 -44.03
C LEU A 6 -1.93 15.31 -43.27
N ARG A 7 -2.47 14.18 -43.75
CA ARG A 7 -3.59 13.50 -43.06
C ARG A 7 -3.29 12.16 -42.43
N ALA A 8 -2.02 11.71 -42.41
CA ALA A 8 -1.67 10.37 -41.89
C ALA A 8 -1.11 10.35 -40.45
N LEU A 9 -0.95 11.51 -39.77
CA LEU A 9 -0.33 11.54 -38.41
C LEU A 9 -1.33 11.63 -37.25
N ALA A 10 -2.64 11.66 -37.48
CA ALA A 10 -3.62 11.92 -36.42
C ALA A 10 -4.22 10.68 -35.74
N CYS A 11 -3.91 9.45 -36.18
CA CYS A 11 -4.55 8.24 -35.62
C CYS A 11 -3.70 7.41 -34.66
N ALA A 12 -2.47 7.82 -34.31
CA ALA A 12 -1.59 7.02 -33.46
C ALA A 12 -1.68 7.33 -31.93
N ALA A 13 -2.55 8.27 -31.53
CA ALA A 13 -2.54 8.78 -30.14
C ALA A 13 -3.60 8.19 -29.20
N LEU A 14 -4.37 7.16 -29.61
CA LEU A 14 -5.54 6.70 -28.83
C LEU A 14 -5.41 5.31 -28.17
N LEU A 15 -4.19 4.78 -28.03
CA LEU A 15 -3.94 3.52 -27.32
C LEU A 15 -3.24 3.71 -25.97
N ALA A 16 -3.50 4.82 -25.29
CA ALA A 16 -3.13 4.93 -23.87
C ALA A 16 -4.11 4.04 -23.07
N GLY A 17 -3.74 2.80 -22.82
CA GLY A 17 -4.49 1.90 -21.95
C GLY A 17 -4.70 2.57 -20.60
N CYS A 18 -5.95 2.85 -20.23
CA CYS A 18 -6.29 3.48 -18.96
C CYS A 18 -5.99 2.50 -17.82
N ALA A 19 -4.91 2.73 -17.07
CA ALA A 19 -4.70 2.02 -15.81
C ALA A 19 -5.79 2.43 -14.83
N SER A 20 -6.50 1.45 -14.27
CA SER A 20 -7.49 1.67 -13.21
C SER A 20 -6.89 1.38 -11.84
N THR A 21 -7.40 2.06 -10.81
CA THR A 21 -7.08 1.78 -9.42
C THR A 21 -8.33 1.31 -8.69
N THR A 22 -8.24 0.16 -8.04
CA THR A 22 -9.30 -0.39 -7.19
C THR A 22 -8.85 -0.43 -5.75
N ILE A 23 -9.69 0.02 -4.83
CA ILE A 23 -9.42 0.03 -3.39
C ILE A 23 -10.58 -0.69 -2.70
N ALA A 24 -10.28 -1.69 -1.88
CA ALA A 24 -11.23 -2.34 -0.99
C ALA A 24 -10.74 -2.25 0.45
N LEU A 25 -11.60 -1.79 1.34
CA LEU A 25 -11.38 -1.76 2.80
C LEU A 25 -12.38 -2.71 3.44
N ASP A 26 -11.93 -3.54 4.36
CA ASP A 26 -12.81 -4.49 5.07
C ASP A 26 -12.47 -4.53 6.57
N PRO A 27 -13.46 -4.18 7.43
CA PRO A 27 -14.78 -3.64 7.11
C PRO A 27 -14.73 -2.24 6.48
N SER A 28 -15.80 -1.88 5.75
CA SER A 28 -15.97 -0.56 5.12
C SER A 28 -17.30 0.06 5.58
N PRO A 29 -17.38 1.39 5.82
CA PRO A 29 -16.31 2.39 5.66
C PRO A 29 -15.31 2.38 6.82
N GLN A 30 -14.10 2.90 6.58
CA GLN A 30 -13.07 3.10 7.59
C GLN A 30 -12.92 4.59 7.95
N ALA A 31 -12.81 4.88 9.24
CA ALA A 31 -12.38 6.21 9.68
C ALA A 31 -10.86 6.36 9.49
N PRO A 32 -10.33 7.57 9.31
CA PRO A 32 -8.89 7.80 9.24
C PRO A 32 -8.16 7.27 10.49
N VAL A 33 -6.98 6.70 10.28
CA VAL A 33 -6.03 6.31 11.35
C VAL A 33 -5.09 7.46 11.64
N CYS A 34 -4.76 8.23 10.61
CA CYS A 34 -3.85 9.36 10.72
C CYS A 34 -4.40 10.47 11.62
N GLU A 35 -3.53 10.95 12.52
CA GLU A 35 -3.82 12.05 13.44
C GLU A 35 -2.59 12.94 13.53
N ARG A 36 -2.62 14.09 12.86
CA ARG A 36 -1.46 14.98 12.65
C ARG A 36 -0.78 15.46 13.92
N ALA A 37 -1.49 15.53 15.04
CA ALA A 37 -0.93 15.95 16.33
C ALA A 37 -0.32 14.78 17.13
N ALA A 38 -0.60 13.53 16.74
CA ALA A 38 -0.15 12.35 17.45
C ALA A 38 1.28 11.95 17.07
N THR A 39 1.96 11.28 18.02
CA THR A 39 3.18 10.53 17.76
C THR A 39 2.84 9.05 17.63
N ALA A 40 3.43 8.34 16.67
CA ALA A 40 3.09 6.96 16.40
C ALA A 40 4.30 6.02 16.40
N LEU A 41 4.14 4.86 17.06
CA LEU A 41 4.97 3.69 16.84
C LEU A 41 4.33 2.84 15.74
N VAL A 42 5.03 2.66 14.62
CA VAL A 42 4.57 1.84 13.50
C VAL A 42 5.36 0.54 13.50
N LEU A 43 4.71 -0.55 13.87
CA LEU A 43 5.27 -1.89 13.83
C LEU A 43 4.83 -2.57 12.55
N TRP A 44 5.75 -3.19 11.81
CA TRP A 44 5.37 -3.92 10.62
C TRP A 44 6.12 -5.23 10.49
N ALA A 45 5.45 -6.21 9.88
CA ALA A 45 6.04 -7.48 9.51
C ALA A 45 5.51 -7.94 8.16
N PRO A 46 6.33 -8.66 7.38
CA PRO A 46 5.85 -9.40 6.22
C PRO A 46 5.08 -10.64 6.67
N GLU A 47 3.93 -10.89 6.04
CA GLU A 47 3.11 -12.09 6.18
C GLU A 47 2.97 -12.77 4.82
N TRP A 48 4.12 -13.01 4.13
CA TRP A 48 4.13 -13.60 2.79
C TRP A 48 3.57 -15.01 2.76
N ARG A 49 3.00 -15.38 1.65
CA ARG A 49 2.62 -16.77 1.37
C ARG A 49 3.89 -17.65 1.28
N PRO A 50 3.80 -18.94 1.63
CA PRO A 50 4.97 -19.83 1.57
C PRO A 50 5.62 -19.96 0.18
N ASP A 51 4.84 -19.75 -0.88
CA ASP A 51 5.26 -19.82 -2.28
C ASP A 51 5.66 -18.45 -2.86
N GLN A 52 5.74 -17.42 -2.01
CA GLN A 52 6.06 -16.06 -2.45
C GLN A 52 7.47 -15.98 -3.01
N LYS A 53 7.58 -15.45 -4.23
CA LYS A 53 8.86 -15.18 -4.89
C LYS A 53 9.35 -13.77 -4.61
N ASP A 54 10.64 -13.54 -4.84
CA ASP A 54 11.28 -12.22 -4.73
C ASP A 54 11.05 -11.54 -3.37
N VAL A 55 11.11 -12.35 -2.29
CA VAL A 55 10.79 -11.89 -0.93
C VAL A 55 11.69 -10.75 -0.50
N VAL A 56 12.99 -10.82 -0.79
CA VAL A 56 13.97 -9.80 -0.38
C VAL A 56 13.65 -8.44 -1.02
N GLU A 57 13.36 -8.45 -2.31
CA GLU A 57 13.02 -7.25 -3.08
C GLU A 57 11.68 -6.67 -2.62
N ARG A 58 10.70 -7.52 -2.33
CA ARG A 58 9.39 -7.10 -1.81
C ARG A 58 9.50 -6.51 -0.40
N GLU A 59 10.29 -7.10 0.48
CA GLU A 59 10.54 -6.53 1.82
C GLU A 59 11.25 -5.18 1.73
N ALA A 60 12.26 -5.05 0.87
CA ALA A 60 12.93 -3.79 0.64
C ALA A 60 11.97 -2.72 0.11
N ALA A 61 11.11 -3.09 -0.83
CA ALA A 61 10.10 -2.20 -1.38
C ALA A 61 9.04 -1.80 -0.34
N ALA A 62 8.60 -2.74 0.50
CA ALA A 62 7.67 -2.46 1.60
C ALA A 62 8.28 -1.47 2.60
N ALA A 63 9.51 -1.72 3.04
CA ALA A 63 10.23 -0.83 3.96
C ALA A 63 10.39 0.59 3.37
N ALA A 64 10.79 0.68 2.10
CA ALA A 64 10.93 1.96 1.39
C ALA A 64 9.59 2.70 1.26
N GLY A 65 8.52 1.99 0.90
CA GLY A 65 7.19 2.57 0.77
C GLY A 65 6.60 3.04 2.10
N LEU A 66 6.77 2.27 3.18
CA LEU A 66 6.40 2.65 4.54
C LEU A 66 7.14 3.93 4.97
N LYS A 67 8.47 3.93 4.84
CA LYS A 67 9.29 5.09 5.18
C LYS A 67 8.84 6.33 4.42
N ALA A 68 8.73 6.24 3.11
CA ALA A 68 8.36 7.37 2.27
C ALA A 68 6.94 7.88 2.58
N PHE A 69 5.98 7.00 2.90
CA PHE A 69 4.64 7.41 3.32
C PHE A 69 4.67 8.21 4.62
N PHE A 70 5.27 7.67 5.69
CA PHE A 70 5.23 8.34 6.98
C PHE A 70 6.09 9.61 7.02
N ASP A 71 7.15 9.69 6.23
CA ASP A 71 7.97 10.90 6.09
C ASP A 71 7.23 12.04 5.37
N SER A 72 6.35 11.73 4.41
CA SER A 72 5.79 12.74 3.50
C SER A 72 4.29 13.00 3.65
N SER A 73 3.53 12.08 4.26
CA SER A 73 2.07 12.17 4.27
C SER A 73 1.49 13.12 5.32
N GLY A 74 2.26 13.52 6.32
CA GLY A 74 1.75 14.25 7.48
C GLY A 74 0.71 13.44 8.28
N CYS A 75 0.77 12.09 8.20
CA CYS A 75 -0.14 11.20 8.91
C CYS A 75 -0.07 11.40 10.41
N PHE A 76 1.14 11.54 10.94
CA PHE A 76 1.42 11.82 12.35
C PHE A 76 2.43 12.97 12.46
N ALA A 77 2.52 13.61 13.64
CA ALA A 77 3.55 14.61 13.92
C ALA A 77 4.96 13.97 13.87
N ARG A 78 5.05 12.74 14.34
CA ARG A 78 6.26 11.90 14.28
C ARG A 78 5.84 10.45 14.18
N ALA A 79 6.49 9.68 13.32
CA ALA A 79 6.35 8.23 13.26
C ALA A 79 7.72 7.55 13.41
N GLU A 80 7.78 6.54 14.26
CA GLU A 80 8.93 5.64 14.33
C GLU A 80 8.51 4.28 13.76
N ILE A 81 9.23 3.84 12.73
CA ILE A 81 8.90 2.62 12.00
C ILE A 81 9.87 1.53 12.40
N ARG A 82 9.35 0.42 12.90
CA ARG A 82 10.13 -0.76 13.29
C ARG A 82 9.63 -2.00 12.56
N ARG A 83 10.55 -2.72 11.91
CA ARG A 83 10.28 -4.08 11.44
C ARG A 83 10.37 -5.03 12.62
N ILE A 84 9.38 -5.90 12.75
CA ILE A 84 9.33 -6.95 13.77
C ILE A 84 9.29 -8.33 13.08
N PRO A 85 9.70 -9.40 13.78
CA PRO A 85 9.78 -10.73 13.16
C PRO A 85 8.40 -11.30 12.79
N ASP A 86 7.41 -11.03 13.61
CA ASP A 86 6.04 -11.51 13.45
C ASP A 86 5.03 -10.55 14.10
N LEU A 87 3.73 -10.74 13.79
CA LEU A 87 2.62 -9.95 14.33
C LEU A 87 1.92 -10.65 15.51
N GLY A 88 2.57 -11.62 16.14
CA GLY A 88 2.06 -12.25 17.35
C GLY A 88 1.83 -11.23 18.48
N SER A 89 0.77 -11.43 19.25
CA SER A 89 0.39 -10.50 20.31
C SER A 89 1.51 -10.27 21.34
N ALA A 90 2.30 -11.29 21.65
CA ALA A 90 3.45 -11.19 22.55
C ALA A 90 4.54 -10.27 21.99
N THR A 91 4.91 -10.43 20.70
CA THR A 91 5.91 -9.62 20.02
C THR A 91 5.45 -8.16 19.95
N VAL A 92 4.21 -7.92 19.52
CA VAL A 92 3.63 -6.58 19.43
C VAL A 92 3.58 -5.91 20.81
N SER A 93 3.13 -6.64 21.84
CA SER A 93 3.03 -6.11 23.21
C SER A 93 4.41 -5.77 23.78
N ALA A 94 5.42 -6.62 23.57
CA ALA A 94 6.78 -6.36 24.03
C ALA A 94 7.37 -5.11 23.39
N GLN A 95 7.17 -4.92 22.07
CA GLN A 95 7.63 -3.72 21.37
C GLN A 95 6.89 -2.46 21.80
N ALA A 96 5.57 -2.54 21.99
CA ALA A 96 4.78 -1.42 22.52
C ALA A 96 5.19 -1.05 23.95
N ALA A 97 5.44 -2.03 24.82
CA ALA A 97 5.89 -1.82 26.18
C ALA A 97 7.27 -1.16 26.24
N SER A 98 8.22 -1.57 25.37
CA SER A 98 9.57 -0.97 25.30
C SER A 98 9.56 0.50 24.87
N ALA A 99 8.48 0.95 24.26
CA ALA A 99 8.31 2.32 23.78
C ALA A 99 7.23 3.09 24.55
N SER A 100 6.76 2.55 25.70
CA SER A 100 5.70 3.17 26.47
C SER A 100 6.05 4.60 26.90
N GLY A 101 5.07 5.49 26.83
CA GLY A 101 5.24 6.92 27.14
C GLY A 101 5.89 7.76 26.03
N GLN A 102 6.45 7.15 24.98
CA GLN A 102 7.07 7.89 23.88
C GLN A 102 6.09 8.18 22.72
N PHE A 103 5.08 7.33 22.58
CA PHE A 103 4.11 7.42 21.49
C PHE A 103 2.69 7.41 22.05
N SER A 104 1.84 8.21 21.41
CA SER A 104 0.42 8.29 21.74
C SER A 104 -0.43 7.30 20.93
N ARG A 105 0.14 6.67 19.90
CA ARG A 105 -0.51 5.70 19.03
C ARG A 105 0.44 4.55 18.70
N THR A 106 -0.12 3.35 18.53
CA THR A 106 0.59 2.23 17.91
C THR A 106 -0.19 1.76 16.71
N VAL A 107 0.48 1.61 15.58
CA VAL A 107 -0.10 1.08 14.34
C VAL A 107 0.70 -0.16 13.95
N VAL A 108 -0.01 -1.27 13.78
CA VAL A 108 0.59 -2.55 13.38
C VAL A 108 0.16 -2.86 11.95
N ILE A 109 1.13 -3.17 11.09
CA ILE A 109 0.91 -3.38 9.65
C ILE A 109 1.50 -4.72 9.23
N GLY A 110 0.63 -5.65 8.85
CA GLY A 110 1.00 -6.90 8.17
C GLY A 110 0.98 -6.70 6.66
N VAL A 111 2.10 -6.94 6.00
CA VAL A 111 2.19 -6.89 4.55
C VAL A 111 1.99 -8.30 4.00
N ARG A 112 0.80 -8.57 3.46
CA ARG A 112 0.39 -9.91 2.97
C ARG A 112 0.67 -10.11 1.50
N GLU A 113 0.58 -9.03 0.72
CA GLU A 113 0.92 -9.03 -0.71
C GLU A 113 1.52 -7.66 -1.09
N LEU A 114 2.56 -7.70 -1.89
CA LEU A 114 3.15 -6.53 -2.53
C LEU A 114 3.84 -7.00 -3.79
N GLY A 115 3.18 -6.91 -4.93
CA GLY A 115 3.85 -7.41 -6.11
C GLY A 115 3.03 -7.32 -7.39
N PRO A 116 3.69 -7.62 -8.52
CA PRO A 116 3.03 -7.65 -9.79
C PRO A 116 1.99 -8.77 -9.85
N VAL A 117 0.85 -8.46 -10.45
CA VAL A 117 -0.18 -9.43 -10.82
C VAL A 117 -0.24 -9.50 -12.33
N VAL A 118 -0.23 -10.71 -12.86
CA VAL A 118 -0.41 -10.97 -14.30
C VAL A 118 -1.60 -11.89 -14.45
N LYS A 119 -2.64 -11.42 -15.12
CA LYS A 119 -3.78 -12.24 -15.50
C LYS A 119 -3.72 -12.55 -16.99
N LEU A 120 -3.69 -13.83 -17.33
CA LEU A 120 -3.83 -14.28 -18.70
C LEU A 120 -5.32 -14.37 -19.04
N LEU A 121 -5.77 -13.51 -19.93
CA LEU A 121 -7.14 -13.59 -20.46
C LEU A 121 -7.17 -14.62 -21.59
N SER A 122 -7.93 -15.67 -21.40
CA SER A 122 -7.87 -16.95 -22.11
C SER A 122 -8.23 -16.97 -23.59
N SER A 123 -8.53 -15.87 -24.25
CA SER A 123 -9.01 -15.94 -25.63
C SER A 123 -8.34 -15.03 -26.67
N ALA A 124 -7.42 -14.15 -26.29
CA ALA A 124 -6.86 -13.20 -27.24
C ALA A 124 -5.40 -12.78 -26.94
N ALA A 125 -4.62 -13.58 -26.21
CA ALA A 125 -3.24 -13.22 -25.80
C ALA A 125 -3.14 -11.82 -25.14
N LEU A 126 -4.22 -11.32 -24.58
CA LEU A 126 -4.23 -10.05 -23.85
C LEU A 126 -3.71 -10.32 -22.44
N VAL A 127 -2.58 -9.70 -22.11
CA VAL A 127 -2.02 -9.72 -20.77
C VAL A 127 -2.56 -8.50 -20.03
N GLU A 128 -3.31 -8.73 -18.97
CA GLU A 128 -3.65 -7.70 -18.01
C GLU A 128 -2.64 -7.75 -16.88
N GLY A 129 -1.83 -6.71 -16.79
CA GLY A 129 -0.82 -6.58 -15.75
C GLY A 129 -1.18 -5.49 -14.76
N GLY A 130 -0.57 -5.56 -13.59
CA GLY A 130 -0.76 -4.57 -12.53
C GLY A 130 0.07 -4.85 -11.31
N THR A 131 -0.21 -4.12 -10.24
CA THR A 131 0.34 -4.37 -8.90
C THR A 131 -0.81 -4.55 -7.93
N GLU A 132 -0.66 -5.49 -7.00
CA GLU A 132 -1.52 -5.68 -5.85
C GLU A 132 -0.75 -5.41 -4.57
N VAL A 133 -1.40 -4.71 -3.63
CA VAL A 133 -0.95 -4.53 -2.25
C VAL A 133 -2.07 -4.98 -1.33
N ALA A 134 -1.77 -5.92 -0.44
CA ALA A 134 -2.70 -6.36 0.60
C ALA A 134 -2.08 -6.15 1.98
N LEU A 135 -2.76 -5.36 2.81
CA LEU A 135 -2.31 -5.01 4.16
C LEU A 135 -3.36 -5.45 5.19
N LYS A 136 -2.88 -5.98 6.32
CA LYS A 136 -3.66 -6.08 7.56
C LYS A 136 -3.21 -4.96 8.47
N ILE A 137 -4.16 -4.15 8.98
CA ILE A 137 -3.83 -3.00 9.82
C ILE A 137 -4.56 -3.15 11.15
N ALA A 138 -3.84 -2.96 12.26
CA ALA A 138 -4.41 -2.82 13.59
C ALA A 138 -3.96 -1.48 14.19
N ALA A 139 -4.91 -0.60 14.47
CA ALA A 139 -4.68 0.71 15.05
C ALA A 139 -5.08 0.72 16.52
N TYR A 140 -4.10 0.88 17.40
CA TYR A 140 -4.28 0.93 18.85
C TYR A 140 -4.43 2.39 19.30
N PRO A 141 -5.53 2.75 19.97
CA PRO A 141 -5.69 4.08 20.54
C PRO A 141 -4.73 4.29 21.73
N ALA A 142 -4.57 5.57 22.14
CA ALA A 142 -3.72 5.91 23.27
C ALA A 142 -4.22 5.36 24.62
N ALA A 143 -5.53 5.15 24.75
CA ALA A 143 -6.13 4.69 25.99
C ALA A 143 -5.81 3.21 26.26
N PRO A 144 -5.19 2.88 27.40
CA PRO A 144 -4.89 1.50 27.77
C PRO A 144 -6.18 0.65 27.84
N GLY A 145 -6.08 -0.62 27.40
CA GLY A 145 -7.19 -1.56 27.45
C GLY A 145 -8.27 -1.38 26.37
N THR A 146 -8.11 -0.40 25.49
CA THR A 146 -9.03 -0.24 24.36
C THR A 146 -8.66 -1.23 23.26
N GLN A 147 -9.67 -1.92 22.71
CA GLN A 147 -9.48 -2.85 21.60
C GLN A 147 -8.92 -2.11 20.36
N PRO A 148 -7.97 -2.71 19.67
CA PRO A 148 -7.48 -2.16 18.42
C PRO A 148 -8.59 -2.16 17.36
N ARG A 149 -8.56 -1.17 16.48
CA ARG A 149 -9.37 -1.20 15.27
C ARG A 149 -8.62 -1.96 14.21
N GLU A 150 -9.13 -3.12 13.83
CA GLU A 150 -8.53 -3.97 12.80
C GLU A 150 -9.31 -3.86 11.49
N PHE A 151 -8.58 -3.82 10.38
CA PHE A 151 -9.14 -3.84 9.04
C PHE A 151 -8.10 -4.28 8.01
N THR A 152 -8.57 -4.65 6.84
CA THR A 152 -7.71 -4.98 5.70
C THR A 152 -7.82 -3.92 4.61
N VAL A 153 -6.71 -3.70 3.92
CA VAL A 153 -6.63 -2.85 2.72
C VAL A 153 -6.22 -3.74 1.57
N ARG A 154 -7.00 -3.75 0.49
CA ARG A 154 -6.60 -4.32 -0.77
C ARG A 154 -6.60 -3.22 -1.81
N TRP A 155 -5.44 -2.95 -2.35
CA TRP A 155 -5.21 -1.94 -3.36
C TRP A 155 -4.65 -2.61 -4.60
N GLN A 156 -5.24 -2.32 -5.75
CA GLN A 156 -4.80 -2.85 -7.03
C GLN A 156 -4.73 -1.71 -8.04
N ARG A 157 -3.69 -1.70 -8.84
CA ARG A 157 -3.57 -0.79 -9.98
C ARG A 157 -3.07 -1.54 -11.18
N GLY A 158 -3.85 -1.54 -12.25
CA GLY A 158 -3.53 -2.26 -13.46
C GLY A 158 -4.51 -2.00 -14.58
N GLY A 159 -4.37 -2.77 -15.64
CA GLY A 159 -5.24 -2.71 -16.80
C GLY A 159 -4.62 -3.42 -18.01
N PRO A 160 -5.35 -3.48 -19.14
CA PRO A 160 -4.85 -4.07 -20.37
C PRO A 160 -3.56 -3.40 -20.83
N GLY A 161 -2.54 -4.21 -21.12
CA GLY A 161 -1.23 -3.73 -21.60
C GLY A 161 -0.35 -3.05 -20.54
N VAL A 162 -0.77 -2.99 -19.28
CA VAL A 162 0.07 -2.47 -18.20
C VAL A 162 1.11 -3.51 -17.81
N VAL A 163 2.38 -3.14 -17.88
CA VAL A 163 3.51 -3.95 -17.38
C VAL A 163 4.15 -3.17 -16.24
N LYS A 164 4.09 -3.73 -15.03
CA LYS A 164 4.73 -3.15 -13.85
C LYS A 164 5.80 -4.10 -13.31
N GLY A 165 6.94 -3.55 -12.97
CA GLY A 165 8.05 -4.26 -12.36
C GLY A 165 8.22 -3.92 -10.88
N VAL A 166 9.22 -4.53 -10.25
CA VAL A 166 9.56 -4.34 -8.84
C VAL A 166 9.85 -2.88 -8.48
N ALA A 167 10.36 -2.09 -9.43
CA ALA A 167 10.70 -0.68 -9.22
C ALA A 167 9.51 0.21 -8.83
N SER A 168 8.27 -0.16 -9.18
CA SER A 168 7.07 0.61 -8.81
C SER A 168 6.52 0.27 -7.43
N LEU A 169 6.95 -0.83 -6.81
CA LEU A 169 6.36 -1.34 -5.57
C LEU A 169 6.43 -0.36 -4.40
N PRO A 170 7.50 0.44 -4.19
CA PRO A 170 7.49 1.43 -3.11
C PRO A 170 6.40 2.49 -3.27
N GLN A 171 6.15 2.97 -4.48
CA GLN A 171 5.08 3.95 -4.74
C GLN A 171 3.68 3.31 -4.60
N ASP A 172 3.53 2.06 -5.06
CA ASP A 172 2.27 1.33 -4.93
C ASP A 172 1.96 1.05 -3.44
N MET A 173 2.97 0.74 -2.63
CA MET A 173 2.86 0.63 -1.17
C MET A 173 2.42 1.94 -0.52
N GLN A 174 3.01 3.08 -0.90
CA GLN A 174 2.59 4.41 -0.42
C GLN A 174 1.11 4.68 -0.76
N ALA A 175 0.70 4.36 -1.98
CA ALA A 175 -0.68 4.57 -2.42
C ALA A 175 -1.67 3.71 -1.61
N ALA A 176 -1.33 2.46 -1.34
CA ALA A 176 -2.13 1.56 -0.50
C ALA A 176 -2.23 2.05 0.95
N LEU A 177 -1.11 2.52 1.54
CA LEU A 177 -1.09 3.11 2.87
C LEU A 177 -1.96 4.37 2.95
N ARG A 178 -1.89 5.23 1.93
CA ARG A 178 -2.75 6.42 1.85
C ARG A 178 -4.22 6.03 1.80
N ALA A 179 -4.57 5.07 0.98
CA ALA A 179 -5.95 4.59 0.87
C ALA A 179 -6.48 3.99 2.17
N GLY A 180 -5.64 3.27 2.93
CA GLY A 180 -6.04 2.62 4.18
C GLY A 180 -6.01 3.54 5.39
N LEU A 181 -4.96 4.36 5.54
CA LEU A 181 -4.75 5.17 6.74
C LEU A 181 -5.41 6.55 6.65
N GLN A 182 -5.67 7.04 5.42
CA GLN A 182 -6.33 8.33 5.14
C GLN A 182 -7.52 8.15 4.19
N PRO A 183 -8.48 7.24 4.48
CA PRO A 183 -9.61 7.06 3.60
C PRO A 183 -10.39 8.37 3.46
N GLY A 184 -10.77 8.71 2.21
CA GLY A 184 -11.44 9.98 1.92
C GLY A 184 -10.51 11.16 1.58
N ALA A 185 -9.19 11.04 1.79
CA ALA A 185 -8.23 11.96 1.21
C ALA A 185 -8.03 11.59 -0.26
N THR A 186 -8.99 11.94 -1.10
CA THR A 186 -8.83 11.80 -2.56
C THR A 186 -7.63 12.62 -3.00
N ALA A 187 -6.77 12.00 -3.80
CA ALA A 187 -5.71 12.72 -4.48
C ALA A 187 -6.36 13.80 -5.37
N ASN A 188 -6.16 15.05 -4.99
CA ASN A 188 -6.31 16.17 -5.91
C ASN A 188 -5.14 16.18 -6.88
#